data_1e0e0b9e737bb9bfeec49fb11e123c07
#
_entry.id   1e0e0b9e737bb9bfeec49fb11e123c07
#
_cell.length_a   1.000
_cell.length_b   1.000
_cell.length_c   1.000
_cell.angle_alpha   90.00
_cell.angle_beta   90.00
_cell.angle_gamma   90.00
#
_symmetry.space_group_name_H-M   'P 1'
#
loop_
_entity.id
_entity.type
_entity.pdbx_description
1 polymer ?
#
loop_
_entity_poly.entity_id
_entity_poly.type
_entity_poly.pdbx_seq_one_letter_code
_entity_poly.pdbx_strand_id
1 'polypeptide(L)' 'MPNNTDTPRVEGVIVENLPNTTFRVQVGEQILLCHLAGKMRIRRVRILPGDKVQVETNPYDATRGRIVFKYR' A
#
# COMPACT_ATOMS: atom_id res chain seq x y z
N MET A 1 10.91 -8.56 19.06
CA MET A 1 10.69 -8.28 18.53
C MET A 1 10.46 -8.29 17.62
N PRO A 2 10.50 -8.22 17.26
CA PRO A 2 10.48 -8.14 16.46
C PRO A 2 10.07 -7.86 15.52
N ASN A 3 10.11 -7.58 15.04
CA ASN A 3 9.61 -7.22 14.42
C ASN A 3 9.41 -7.22 13.23
N ASN A 4 9.19 -7.60 12.84
CA ASN A 4 8.55 -7.34 11.70
C ASN A 4 9.19 -6.44 10.74
N THR A 5 10.18 -6.07 11.05
CA THR A 5 10.91 -5.06 10.40
C THR A 5 11.58 -5.51 9.14
N ASP A 6 11.48 -6.80 8.84
CA ASP A 6 12.16 -7.29 7.66
C ASP A 6 11.38 -7.09 6.38
N THR A 7 10.14 -6.62 6.48
CA THR A 7 9.33 -6.38 5.30
C THR A 7 9.71 -5.05 4.69
N PRO A 8 10.18 -5.02 3.43
CA PRO A 8 10.56 -3.76 2.82
C PRO A 8 9.36 -2.83 2.65
N ARG A 9 9.59 -1.55 2.81
CA ARG A 9 8.59 -0.54 2.59
C ARG A 9 9.08 0.41 1.50
N VAL A 10 8.17 0.72 0.58
CA VAL A 10 8.48 1.59 -0.53
C VAL A 10 7.40 2.64 -0.67
N GLU A 11 7.75 3.73 -1.31
CA GLU A 11 6.83 4.81 -1.55
C GLU A 11 6.15 4.60 -2.90
N GLY A 12 4.84 4.84 -2.94
CA GLY A 12 4.11 4.71 -4.19
C GLY A 12 3.02 5.75 -4.28
N VAL A 13 2.39 5.81 -5.45
CA VAL A 13 1.32 6.76 -5.73
C VAL A 13 0.10 5.97 -6.17
N ILE A 14 -1.05 6.30 -5.58
CA ILE A 14 -2.30 5.64 -5.94
C ILE A 14 -2.66 5.99 -7.38
N VAL A 15 -2.89 4.97 -8.19
CA VAL A 15 -3.27 5.15 -9.59
C VAL A 15 -4.76 4.94 -9.77
N GLU A 16 -5.32 3.97 -9.06
CA GLU A 16 -6.71 3.61 -9.25
C GLU A 16 -7.27 2.98 -7.99
N ASN A 17 -8.51 3.30 -7.66
CA ASN A 17 -9.25 2.66 -6.58
C ASN A 17 -10.04 1.51 -7.14
N LEU A 18 -9.96 0.36 -6.48
CA LEU A 18 -10.67 -0.84 -6.88
C LEU A 18 -11.63 -1.25 -5.76
N PRO A 19 -12.57 -2.15 -6.05
CA PRO A 19 -13.47 -2.63 -5.00
C PRO A 19 -12.74 -3.34 -3.88
N ASN A 20 -13.40 -3.45 -2.72
CA ASN A 20 -12.90 -4.23 -1.57
C ASN A 20 -11.63 -3.66 -0.97
N THR A 21 -11.54 -2.34 -0.91
CA THR A 21 -10.41 -1.63 -0.31
C THR A 21 -9.08 -2.07 -0.94
N THR A 22 -9.12 -2.28 -2.24
CA THR A 22 -7.93 -2.62 -3.02
C THR A 22 -7.57 -1.46 -3.92
N PHE A 23 -6.29 -1.28 -4.19
CA PHE A 23 -5.81 -0.14 -4.95
C PHE A 23 -4.69 -0.56 -5.87
N ARG A 24 -4.61 0.10 -7.01
CA ARG A 24 -3.41 0.01 -7.84
C ARG A 24 -2.48 1.14 -7.47
N VAL A 25 -1.25 0.77 -7.12
CA VAL A 25 -0.26 1.72 -6.65
C VAL A 25 0.96 1.64 -7.54
N GLN A 26 1.38 2.78 -8.06
CA GLN A 26 2.58 2.82 -8.88
C GLN A 26 3.79 2.99 -7.99
N VAL A 27 4.71 2.04 -8.08
CA VAL A 27 5.96 2.05 -7.33
C VAL A 27 7.08 1.98 -8.37
N GLY A 28 7.75 3.10 -8.59
CA GLY A 28 8.74 3.16 -9.65
C GLY A 28 8.09 2.92 -10.99
N GLU A 29 8.51 1.88 -11.68
CA GLU A 29 7.97 1.54 -12.99
C GLU A 29 6.98 0.40 -12.92
N GLN A 30 6.59 -0.02 -11.72
CA GLN A 30 5.68 -1.15 -11.56
C GLN A 30 4.37 -0.69 -10.96
N ILE A 31 3.31 -1.43 -11.28
CA ILE A 31 2.01 -1.23 -10.66
C ILE A 31 1.76 -2.43 -9.76
N LEU A 32 1.54 -2.17 -8.49
CA LEU A 32 1.26 -3.21 -7.51
C LEU A 32 -0.22 -3.19 -7.13
N LEU A 33 -0.76 -4.37 -6.90
CA LEU A 33 -2.11 -4.50 -6.36
C LEU A 33 -2.00 -4.50 -4.85
N CYS A 34 -2.56 -3.47 -4.21
CA CYS A 34 -2.38 -3.27 -2.78
C CYS A 34 -3.71 -3.21 -2.07
N HIS A 35 -3.71 -3.61 -0.80
CA HIS A 35 -4.88 -3.46 0.06
C HIS A 35 -4.48 -2.67 1.29
N LEU A 36 -5.48 -2.13 1.98
CA LEU A 36 -5.22 -1.34 3.18
C LEU A 36 -4.82 -2.25 4.33
N ALA A 37 -3.83 -1.82 5.10
CA ALA A 37 -3.52 -2.47 6.36
C ALA A 37 -4.70 -2.32 7.31
N GLY A 38 -4.83 -3.26 8.24
CA GLY A 38 -5.96 -3.26 9.16
C GLY A 38 -6.08 -1.98 9.95
N LYS A 39 -4.96 -1.44 10.42
CA LYS A 39 -5.02 -0.21 11.21
C LYS A 39 -5.54 0.96 10.40
N MET A 40 -5.29 0.98 9.10
CA MET A 40 -5.77 2.06 8.25
C MET A 40 -7.26 1.93 7.97
N ARG A 41 -7.74 0.69 7.88
CA ARG A 41 -9.16 0.45 7.70
C ARG A 41 -9.94 0.87 8.95
N ILE A 42 -9.40 0.57 10.12
CA ILE A 42 -10.02 0.94 11.39
C ILE A 42 -10.11 2.46 11.51
N ARG A 43 -9.07 3.16 11.08
CA ARG A 43 -9.05 4.62 11.15
C ARG A 43 -9.81 5.28 10.02
N ARG A 44 -10.35 4.48 9.10
CA ARG A 44 -11.11 4.97 7.97
C ARG A 44 -10.35 6.02 7.16
N VAL A 45 -9.09 5.73 6.92
CA VAL A 45 -8.26 6.62 6.14
C VAL A 45 -8.77 6.63 4.70
N ARG A 46 -9.00 7.83 4.18
CA ARG A 46 -9.48 7.97 2.80
C ARG A 46 -8.28 7.99 1.85
N ILE A 47 -8.34 7.15 0.84
CA ILE A 47 -7.30 7.04 -0.17
C ILE A 47 -7.90 7.39 -1.51
N LEU A 48 -7.25 8.30 -2.23
CA LEU A 48 -7.71 8.76 -3.53
C LEU A 48 -6.60 8.64 -4.57
N PRO A 49 -6.95 8.54 -5.85
CA PRO A 49 -5.91 8.55 -6.89
C PRO A 49 -5.06 9.81 -6.77
N GLY A 50 -3.75 9.63 -6.91
CA GLY A 50 -2.81 10.72 -6.75
C GLY A 50 -2.20 10.81 -5.36
N ASP A 51 -2.79 10.13 -4.38
CA ASP A 51 -2.24 10.15 -3.03
C ASP A 51 -0.94 9.37 -2.96
N LYS A 52 0.01 9.91 -2.20
CA LYS A 52 1.28 9.25 -1.97
C LYS A 52 1.17 8.40 -0.71
N VAL A 53 1.58 7.15 -0.83
CA VAL A 53 1.42 6.19 0.27
C VAL A 53 2.71 5.41 0.44
N GLN A 54 2.81 4.76 1.61
CA GLN A 54 3.89 3.83 1.88
C GLN A 54 3.33 2.42 1.81
N VAL A 55 3.99 1.57 1.06
CA VAL A 55 3.54 0.22 0.79
C VAL A 55 4.55 -0.78 1.33
N GLU A 56 4.05 -1.78 2.02
CA GLU A 56 4.84 -2.94 2.41
C GLU A 56 4.75 -3.97 1.31
N THR A 57 5.89 -4.33 0.73
CA THR A 57 5.89 -5.30 -0.36
C THR A 57 5.78 -6.70 0.19
N ASN A 58 5.20 -7.60 -0.63
CA ASN A 58 5.04 -8.99 -0.25
C ASN A 58 6.27 -9.77 -0.74
N PRO A 59 7.03 -10.39 0.16
CA PRO A 59 8.22 -11.11 -0.28
C PRO A 59 7.93 -12.33 -1.14
N TYR A 60 6.70 -12.82 -1.08
CA TYR A 60 6.33 -14.00 -1.86
C TYR A 60 5.64 -13.65 -3.17
N ASP A 61 5.26 -12.40 -3.36
CA ASP A 61 4.56 -11.98 -4.57
C ASP A 61 4.87 -10.50 -4.82
N ALA A 62 5.78 -10.26 -5.73
CA ALA A 62 6.24 -8.91 -6.01
C ALA A 62 5.18 -8.02 -6.66
N THR A 63 4.05 -8.60 -7.07
CA THR A 63 2.99 -7.81 -7.69
C THR A 63 1.96 -7.33 -6.68
N ARG A 64 2.13 -7.66 -5.42
CA ARG A 64 1.17 -7.31 -4.38
C ARG A 64 1.85 -6.60 -3.23
N GLY A 65 1.05 -5.80 -2.51
CA GLY A 65 1.55 -5.08 -1.36
C GLY A 65 0.44 -4.70 -0.42
N ARG A 66 0.81 -3.98 0.63
CA ARG A 66 -0.13 -3.53 1.64
C ARG A 66 0.18 -2.07 1.96
N ILE A 67 -0.85 -1.24 1.89
CA ILE A 67 -0.69 0.18 2.20
C ILE A 67 -0.69 0.33 3.72
N VAL A 68 0.43 0.84 4.26
CA VAL A 68 0.60 0.94 5.70
C VAL A 68 0.64 2.39 6.18
N PHE A 69 0.75 3.35 5.28
CA PHE A 69 0.83 4.74 5.66
C PHE A 69 0.46 5.62 4.48
N LYS A 70 -0.21 6.73 4.77
CA LYS A 70 -0.55 7.72 3.76
C LYS A 70 0.16 9.01 4.11
N TYR A 71 0.92 9.53 3.14
CA TYR A 71 1.54 10.84 3.33
C TYR A 71 0.51 11.93 3.11
N ARG A 72 0.79 13.06 3.70
CA ARG A 72 -0.09 14.19 3.52
C ARG A 72 0.28 15.02 2.32
#